data_2a086b82163d157d5e455504db2f702b
#
_entry.id   2a086b82163d157d5e455504db2f702b
#
_cell.length_a   1.000
_cell.length_b   1.000
_cell.length_c   1.000
_cell.angle_alpha   90.00
_cell.angle_beta   90.00
_cell.angle_gamma   90.00
#
_symmetry.space_group_name_H-M   'P 1'
#
loop_
_entity.id
_entity.type
_entity.pdbx_description
1 polymer ?
#
loop_
_entity_poly.entity_id
_entity_poly.type
_entity_poly.pdbx_seq_one_letter_code
_entity_poly.pdbx_strand_id
1 'polypeptide(L)'
;MEAKIMDVLRRMQPVLDEMQLRELKEVLQMTFTGCRVIQETDLQVVDRSWEVDLEEFLMSKALEGKASKTVKQYRYELVRLLTYINKPVKNIDSGDISGFMRAYKMIRKVANQTLKNVRAVYSSFFGWLRDRDRIRKNPMVLVESIKVEKKIRKPYTD
;
A
#
# COMPACT_ATOMS: atom_id res chain seq x y z
N MET A 1 3.42 -25.91 5.58
CA MET A 1 4.88 -25.92 5.82
C MET A 1 5.44 -27.33 5.88
N GLU A 2 5.01 -28.16 6.81
CA GLU A 2 5.53 -29.53 6.99
C GLU A 2 5.49 -30.39 5.73
N ALA A 3 4.41 -30.34 4.95
CA ALA A 3 4.30 -31.07 3.68
C ALA A 3 5.40 -30.72 2.68
N LYS A 4 5.86 -29.48 2.60
CA LYS A 4 6.95 -29.05 1.72
C LYS A 4 8.32 -29.52 2.23
N ILE A 5 8.53 -29.49 3.54
CA ILE A 5 9.75 -30.04 4.16
C ILE A 5 9.83 -31.55 3.87
N MET A 6 8.73 -32.28 4.01
CA MET A 6 8.68 -33.69 3.73
C MET A 6 8.93 -34.00 2.25
N ASP A 7 8.48 -33.14 1.30
CA ASP A 7 8.77 -33.29 -0.12
C ASP A 7 10.26 -33.10 -0.42
N VAL A 8 10.90 -32.11 0.20
CA VAL A 8 12.36 -31.90 0.09
C VAL A 8 13.13 -33.12 0.62
N LEU A 9 12.77 -33.61 1.81
CA LEU A 9 13.45 -34.76 2.41
C LEU A 9 13.31 -36.03 1.54
N ARG A 10 12.11 -36.26 0.96
CA ARG A 10 11.87 -37.39 0.05
C ARG A 10 12.75 -37.31 -1.20
N ARG A 11 12.93 -36.11 -1.76
CA ARG A 11 13.79 -35.90 -2.94
C ARG A 11 15.27 -36.08 -2.64
N MET A 12 15.69 -35.77 -1.42
CA MET A 12 17.06 -35.89 -0.97
C MET A 12 17.43 -37.29 -0.46
N GLN A 13 16.43 -38.14 -0.19
CA GLN A 13 16.64 -39.49 0.31
C GLN A 13 17.59 -40.38 -0.53
N PRO A 14 17.63 -40.30 -1.88
CA PRO A 14 18.56 -41.05 -2.67
C PRO A 14 20.03 -40.57 -2.58
N VAL A 15 20.26 -39.37 -2.02
CA VAL A 15 21.57 -38.67 -2.06
C VAL A 15 22.18 -38.57 -0.66
N LEU A 16 21.34 -38.51 0.40
CA LEU A 16 21.75 -38.29 1.77
C LEU A 16 21.49 -39.54 2.63
N ASP A 17 22.38 -39.79 3.60
CA ASP A 17 22.18 -40.80 4.62
C ASP A 17 21.14 -40.38 5.69
N GLU A 18 20.77 -41.32 6.58
CA GLU A 18 19.72 -41.05 7.59
C GLU A 18 20.12 -39.93 8.56
N MET A 19 21.38 -39.79 8.87
CA MET A 19 21.87 -38.76 9.80
C MET A 19 21.82 -37.40 9.15
N GLN A 20 22.26 -37.31 7.89
CA GLN A 20 22.19 -36.07 7.09
C GLN A 20 20.74 -35.64 6.81
N LEU A 21 19.84 -36.59 6.55
CA LEU A 21 18.40 -36.28 6.38
C LEU A 21 17.77 -35.73 7.67
N ARG A 22 18.16 -36.23 8.84
CA ARG A 22 17.70 -35.72 10.12
C ARG A 22 18.19 -34.31 10.37
N GLU A 23 19.48 -34.04 10.13
CA GLU A 23 20.08 -32.73 10.26
C GLU A 23 19.44 -31.73 9.28
N LEU A 24 19.25 -32.12 8.02
CA LEU A 24 18.56 -31.31 7.03
C LEU A 24 17.13 -30.96 7.48
N LYS A 25 16.40 -31.91 8.04
CA LYS A 25 15.05 -31.68 8.59
C LYS A 25 15.05 -30.63 9.69
N GLU A 26 15.96 -30.72 10.64
CA GLU A 26 16.07 -29.76 11.75
C GLU A 26 16.41 -28.37 11.23
N VAL A 27 17.38 -28.25 10.33
CA VAL A 27 17.75 -26.98 9.70
C VAL A 27 16.56 -26.35 8.97
N LEU A 28 15.83 -27.12 8.16
CA LEU A 28 14.65 -26.63 7.44
C LEU A 28 13.54 -26.19 8.39
N GLN A 29 13.29 -26.96 9.47
CA GLN A 29 12.30 -26.59 10.46
C GLN A 29 12.67 -25.29 11.19
N MET A 30 13.93 -25.14 11.60
CA MET A 30 14.43 -23.92 12.26
C MET A 30 14.37 -22.72 11.31
N THR A 31 14.86 -22.88 10.08
CA THR A 31 14.94 -21.79 9.09
C THR A 31 13.56 -21.27 8.69
N PHE A 32 12.59 -22.18 8.55
CA PHE A 32 11.24 -21.81 8.13
C PHE A 32 10.25 -21.62 9.28
N THR A 33 10.71 -21.64 10.54
CA THR A 33 9.86 -21.33 11.70
C THR A 33 9.33 -19.90 11.57
N GLY A 34 8.01 -19.75 11.57
CA GLY A 34 7.36 -18.44 11.38
C GLY A 34 7.22 -17.98 9.92
N CYS A 35 7.80 -18.72 8.94
CA CYS A 35 7.63 -18.41 7.54
C CYS A 35 6.33 -19.05 6.98
N ARG A 36 5.67 -18.34 6.07
CA ARG A 36 4.55 -18.87 5.29
C ARG A 36 5.04 -19.23 3.88
N VAL A 37 4.89 -20.50 3.51
CA VAL A 37 5.19 -20.91 2.12
C VAL A 37 4.03 -20.45 1.24
N ILE A 38 4.30 -19.53 0.33
CA ILE A 38 3.36 -19.03 -0.68
C ILE A 38 3.72 -19.72 -1.98
N GLN A 39 2.74 -20.34 -2.66
CA GLN A 39 2.97 -20.84 -4.02
C GLN A 39 3.10 -19.66 -4.97
N GLU A 40 3.88 -19.80 -6.02
CA GLU A 40 4.11 -18.73 -7.02
C GLU A 40 2.80 -18.24 -7.66
N THR A 41 1.78 -19.11 -7.72
CA THR A 41 0.41 -18.77 -8.12
C THR A 41 -0.34 -17.89 -7.12
N ASP A 42 0.10 -17.86 -5.85
CA ASP A 42 -0.47 -17.03 -4.78
C ASP A 42 0.27 -15.69 -4.61
N LEU A 43 1.36 -15.48 -5.35
CA LEU A 43 2.01 -14.19 -5.45
C LEU A 43 1.04 -13.26 -6.17
N GLN A 44 0.39 -12.37 -5.42
CA GLN A 44 -0.38 -11.31 -6.03
C GLN A 44 0.53 -10.52 -6.96
N VAL A 45 0.24 -10.57 -8.25
CA VAL A 45 0.93 -9.71 -9.22
C VAL A 45 0.70 -8.28 -8.78
N VAL A 46 1.79 -7.59 -8.43
CA VAL A 46 1.71 -6.18 -8.02
C VAL A 46 1.34 -5.38 -9.25
N ASP A 47 0.15 -4.79 -9.24
CA ASP A 47 -0.27 -3.87 -10.29
C ASP A 47 0.54 -2.57 -10.18
N ARG A 48 1.28 -2.25 -11.22
CA ARG A 48 2.07 -1.02 -11.35
C ARG A 48 1.61 -0.15 -12.52
N SER A 49 0.46 -0.45 -13.09
CA SER A 49 -0.09 0.30 -14.23
C SER A 49 -0.32 1.79 -13.90
N TRP A 50 -0.44 2.11 -12.61
CA TRP A 50 -0.62 3.46 -12.08
C TRP A 50 0.66 4.32 -12.09
N GLU A 51 1.84 3.71 -12.29
CA GLU A 51 3.12 4.45 -12.17
C GLU A 51 3.22 5.58 -13.18
N VAL A 52 2.80 5.38 -14.42
CA VAL A 52 2.81 6.40 -15.48
C VAL A 52 1.88 7.57 -15.11
N ASP A 53 0.67 7.27 -14.66
CA ASP A 53 -0.30 8.28 -14.24
C ASP A 53 0.21 9.09 -13.04
N LEU A 54 0.88 8.42 -12.10
CA LEU A 54 1.47 9.07 -10.94
C LEU A 54 2.58 10.04 -11.33
N GLU A 55 3.51 9.63 -12.20
CA GLU A 55 4.61 10.50 -12.64
C GLU A 55 4.09 11.73 -13.39
N GLU A 56 3.13 11.55 -14.31
CA GLU A 56 2.51 12.67 -15.02
C GLU A 56 1.80 13.64 -14.05
N PHE A 57 1.09 13.12 -13.06
CA PHE A 57 0.46 13.94 -12.03
C PHE A 57 1.49 14.74 -11.23
N LEU A 58 2.58 14.11 -10.78
CA LEU A 58 3.61 14.78 -9.98
C LEU A 58 4.35 15.85 -10.79
N MET A 59 4.61 15.60 -12.09
CA MET A 59 5.14 16.61 -13.01
C MET A 59 4.19 17.81 -13.14
N SER A 60 2.89 17.54 -13.29
CA SER A 60 1.87 18.60 -13.33
C SER A 60 1.90 19.45 -12.06
N LYS A 61 2.02 18.84 -10.89
CA LYS A 61 2.12 19.57 -9.61
C LYS A 61 3.40 20.38 -9.46
N ALA A 62 4.50 19.89 -9.98
CA ALA A 62 5.75 20.63 -10.03
C ALA A 62 5.64 21.86 -10.95
N LEU A 63 5.03 21.72 -12.12
CA LEU A 63 4.77 22.81 -13.07
C LEU A 63 3.80 23.86 -12.50
N GLU A 64 2.82 23.44 -11.66
CA GLU A 64 1.94 24.35 -10.91
C GLU A 64 2.70 25.16 -9.83
N GLY A 65 3.99 24.97 -9.66
CA GLY A 65 4.81 25.68 -8.67
C GLY A 65 4.75 25.11 -7.26
N LYS A 66 4.28 23.87 -7.07
CA LYS A 66 4.34 23.22 -5.76
C LYS A 66 5.77 22.97 -5.32
N ALA A 67 6.06 23.25 -4.04
CA ALA A 67 7.39 23.02 -3.47
C ALA A 67 7.80 21.54 -3.61
N SER A 68 9.07 21.28 -3.87
CA SER A 68 9.65 19.95 -4.03
C SER A 68 9.30 19.02 -2.86
N LYS A 69 9.29 19.53 -1.62
CA LYS A 69 8.88 18.79 -0.43
C LYS A 69 7.41 18.32 -0.52
N THR A 70 6.52 19.17 -1.04
CA THR A 70 5.11 18.86 -1.22
C THR A 70 4.92 17.77 -2.28
N VAL A 71 5.63 17.85 -3.40
CA VAL A 71 5.59 16.85 -4.47
C VAL A 71 6.08 15.49 -3.97
N LYS A 72 7.16 15.46 -3.19
CA LYS A 72 7.67 14.25 -2.53
C LYS A 72 6.63 13.64 -1.57
N GLN A 73 5.94 14.47 -0.80
CA GLN A 73 4.88 14.03 0.10
C GLN A 73 3.70 13.41 -0.68
N TYR A 74 3.30 14.05 -1.79
CA TYR A 74 2.26 13.50 -2.68
C TYR A 74 2.64 12.14 -3.21
N ARG A 75 3.87 11.99 -3.72
CA ARG A 75 4.40 10.68 -4.16
C ARG A 75 4.28 9.63 -3.07
N TYR A 76 4.77 9.94 -1.88
CA TYR A 76 4.79 9.02 -0.76
C TYR A 76 3.38 8.53 -0.38
N GLU A 77 2.41 9.43 -0.28
CA GLU A 77 1.05 9.09 0.08
C GLU A 77 0.33 8.30 -1.03
N LEU A 78 0.53 8.67 -2.30
CA LEU A 78 -0.10 8.00 -3.43
C LEU A 78 0.49 6.61 -3.67
N VAL A 79 1.81 6.44 -3.62
CA VAL A 79 2.44 5.12 -3.73
C VAL A 79 1.90 4.18 -2.65
N ARG A 80 1.76 4.66 -1.41
CA ARG A 80 1.21 3.86 -0.31
C ARG A 80 -0.22 3.41 -0.58
N LEU A 81 -1.09 4.32 -1.03
CA LEU A 81 -2.47 4.00 -1.37
C LEU A 81 -2.55 2.98 -2.50
N LEU A 82 -1.87 3.26 -3.62
CA LEU A 82 -1.97 2.48 -4.85
C LEU A 82 -1.38 1.08 -4.70
N THR A 83 -0.27 0.97 -3.95
CA THR A 83 0.33 -0.34 -3.61
C THR A 83 -0.58 -1.16 -2.69
N TYR A 84 -1.24 -0.53 -1.72
CA TYR A 84 -2.17 -1.22 -0.83
C TYR A 84 -3.40 -1.75 -1.57
N ILE A 85 -3.99 -0.92 -2.44
CA ILE A 85 -5.19 -1.30 -3.21
C ILE A 85 -4.85 -2.34 -4.27
N ASN A 86 -3.67 -2.24 -4.89
CA ASN A 86 -3.16 -3.18 -5.90
C ASN A 86 -4.14 -3.44 -7.06
N LYS A 87 -4.69 -2.37 -7.61
CA LYS A 87 -5.63 -2.39 -8.76
C LYS A 87 -5.27 -1.28 -9.75
N PRO A 88 -5.57 -1.46 -11.05
CA PRO A 88 -5.51 -0.36 -12.02
C PRO A 88 -6.38 0.83 -11.56
N VAL A 89 -5.91 2.06 -11.79
CA VAL A 89 -6.60 3.29 -11.30
C VAL A 89 -8.08 3.37 -11.76
N LYS A 90 -8.38 2.86 -12.94
CA LYS A 90 -9.75 2.82 -13.50
C LYS A 90 -10.71 1.90 -12.75
N ASN A 91 -10.18 0.95 -11.97
CA ASN A 91 -10.94 -0.05 -11.21
C ASN A 91 -11.01 0.26 -9.72
N ILE A 92 -10.36 1.36 -9.28
CA ILE A 92 -10.39 1.79 -7.88
C ILE A 92 -11.74 2.46 -7.60
N ASP A 93 -12.42 1.99 -6.57
CA ASP A 93 -13.68 2.55 -6.12
C ASP A 93 -13.56 3.27 -4.77
N SER A 94 -14.65 3.88 -4.32
CA SER A 94 -14.71 4.58 -3.05
C SER A 94 -14.56 3.65 -1.84
N GLY A 95 -14.99 2.40 -1.96
CA GLY A 95 -14.83 1.38 -0.94
C GLY A 95 -13.37 1.02 -0.70
N ASP A 96 -12.59 0.87 -1.76
CA ASP A 96 -11.15 0.62 -1.70
C ASP A 96 -10.42 1.73 -0.91
N ILE A 97 -10.70 3.00 -1.25
CA ILE A 97 -10.08 4.16 -0.61
C ILE A 97 -10.52 4.30 0.85
N SER A 98 -11.81 4.14 1.12
CA SER A 98 -12.36 4.20 2.48
C SER A 98 -11.80 3.08 3.35
N GLY A 99 -11.65 1.87 2.80
CA GLY A 99 -11.02 0.73 3.47
C GLY A 99 -9.57 1.02 3.84
N PHE A 100 -8.78 1.55 2.89
CA PHE A 100 -7.41 1.95 3.15
C PHE A 100 -7.33 3.04 4.24
N MET A 101 -8.16 4.08 4.18
CA MET A 101 -8.12 5.18 5.14
C MET A 101 -8.48 4.71 6.56
N ARG A 102 -9.42 3.77 6.69
CA ARG A 102 -9.73 3.13 7.99
C ARG A 102 -8.53 2.34 8.52
N ALA A 103 -7.94 1.49 7.70
CA ALA A 103 -6.76 0.71 8.07
C ALA A 103 -5.58 1.63 8.45
N TYR A 104 -5.35 2.68 7.68
CA TYR A 104 -4.31 3.67 7.93
C TYR A 104 -4.48 4.35 9.30
N LYS A 105 -5.71 4.77 9.62
CA LYS A 105 -6.03 5.37 10.91
C LYS A 105 -5.81 4.39 12.08
N MET A 106 -6.25 3.15 11.93
CA MET A 106 -6.16 2.12 12.98
C MET A 106 -4.72 1.71 13.25
N ILE A 107 -3.94 1.43 12.19
CA ILE A 107 -2.57 0.91 12.32
C ILE A 107 -1.62 2.00 12.78
N ARG A 108 -1.72 3.19 12.21
CA ARG A 108 -0.80 4.30 12.50
C ARG A 108 -1.27 5.25 13.60
N LYS A 109 -2.47 5.10 14.09
CA LYS A 109 -3.09 5.95 15.13
C LYS A 109 -2.95 7.46 14.85
N VAL A 110 -3.05 7.85 13.57
CA VAL A 110 -2.87 9.23 13.13
C VAL A 110 -4.05 10.12 13.57
N ALA A 111 -3.75 11.39 13.81
CA ALA A 111 -4.77 12.40 14.10
C ALA A 111 -5.68 12.64 12.89
N ASN A 112 -6.92 13.08 13.14
CA ASN A 112 -7.88 13.42 12.09
C ASN A 112 -7.36 14.51 11.13
N GLN A 113 -6.54 15.45 11.62
CA GLN A 113 -5.92 16.48 10.78
C GLN A 113 -4.97 15.85 9.74
N THR A 114 -4.14 14.89 10.15
CA THR A 114 -3.25 14.15 9.25
C THR A 114 -4.05 13.40 8.19
N LEU A 115 -5.09 12.70 8.63
CA LEU A 115 -5.96 11.93 7.74
C LEU A 115 -6.69 12.83 6.73
N LYS A 116 -7.12 14.03 7.15
CA LYS A 116 -7.69 15.06 6.28
C LYS A 116 -6.71 15.52 5.22
N ASN A 117 -5.45 15.75 5.60
CA ASN A 117 -4.39 16.17 4.66
C ASN A 117 -4.11 15.07 3.63
N VAL A 118 -4.02 13.82 4.07
CA VAL A 118 -3.83 12.65 3.20
C VAL A 118 -5.01 12.51 2.22
N ARG A 119 -6.25 12.64 2.71
CA ARG A 119 -7.45 12.63 1.86
C ARG A 119 -7.42 13.72 0.78
N ALA A 120 -6.90 14.91 1.11
CA ALA A 120 -6.77 16.01 0.15
C ALA A 120 -5.80 15.65 -1.00
N VAL A 121 -4.71 14.93 -0.71
CA VAL A 121 -3.78 14.42 -1.73
C VAL A 121 -4.51 13.47 -2.67
N TYR A 122 -5.28 12.52 -2.14
CA TYR A 122 -6.05 11.57 -2.94
C TYR A 122 -7.12 12.27 -3.80
N SER A 123 -7.84 13.24 -3.22
CA SER A 123 -8.80 14.05 -3.99
C SER A 123 -8.14 14.79 -5.16
N SER A 124 -6.94 15.32 -4.95
CA SER A 124 -6.19 16.01 -6.01
C SER A 124 -5.80 15.05 -7.13
N PHE A 125 -5.34 13.84 -6.81
CA PHE A 125 -4.92 12.85 -7.79
C PHE A 125 -6.10 12.30 -8.60
N PHE A 126 -7.15 11.83 -7.94
CA PHE A 126 -8.32 11.27 -8.63
C PHE A 126 -9.13 12.35 -9.38
N GLY A 127 -9.13 13.60 -8.91
CA GLY A 127 -9.65 14.72 -9.66
C GLY A 127 -8.88 14.96 -10.96
N TRP A 128 -7.57 14.98 -10.87
CA TRP A 128 -6.68 15.13 -12.04
C TRP A 128 -6.85 13.98 -13.06
N LEU A 129 -6.98 12.72 -12.59
CA LEU A 129 -7.23 11.56 -13.45
C LEU A 129 -8.58 11.69 -14.21
N ARG A 130 -9.63 12.14 -13.51
CA ARG A 130 -10.94 12.36 -14.12
C ARG A 130 -10.87 13.47 -15.18
N ASP A 131 -10.23 14.59 -14.87
CA ASP A 131 -10.14 15.76 -15.75
C ASP A 131 -9.31 15.48 -17.02
N ARG A 132 -8.58 14.37 -17.05
CA ARG A 132 -7.81 13.85 -18.19
C ARG A 132 -8.42 12.59 -18.82
N ASP A 133 -9.67 12.27 -18.48
CA ASP A 133 -10.41 11.11 -18.97
C ASP A 133 -9.71 9.75 -18.73
N ARG A 134 -8.80 9.69 -17.74
CA ARG A 134 -8.14 8.43 -17.33
C ARG A 134 -9.07 7.53 -16.52
N ILE A 135 -10.03 8.13 -15.83
CA ILE A 135 -11.10 7.44 -15.09
C ILE A 135 -12.45 8.08 -15.42
N ARG A 136 -13.50 7.26 -15.47
CA ARG A 136 -14.86 7.74 -15.78
C ARG A 136 -15.51 8.49 -14.62
N LYS A 137 -15.30 8.00 -13.39
CA LYS A 137 -15.88 8.55 -12.16
C LYS A 137 -14.79 8.78 -11.13
N ASN A 138 -14.87 9.91 -10.44
CA ASN A 138 -13.96 10.19 -9.34
C ASN A 138 -14.40 9.42 -8.08
N PRO A 139 -13.64 8.42 -7.61
CA PRO A 139 -14.03 7.62 -6.44
C PRO A 139 -14.07 8.44 -5.14
N MET A 140 -13.39 9.58 -5.09
CA MET A 140 -13.34 10.43 -3.90
C MET A 140 -14.66 11.13 -3.58
N VAL A 141 -15.60 11.19 -4.53
CA VAL A 141 -16.92 11.85 -4.31
C VAL A 141 -17.70 11.16 -3.20
N LEU A 142 -17.62 9.85 -3.09
CA LEU A 142 -18.33 9.05 -2.08
C LEU A 142 -17.48 8.74 -0.83
N VAL A 143 -16.21 9.14 -0.81
CA VAL A 143 -15.35 8.99 0.37
C VAL A 143 -15.72 10.03 1.41
N GLU A 144 -16.03 9.58 2.63
CA GLU A 144 -16.46 10.43 3.73
C GLU A 144 -15.47 11.57 4.04
N SER A 145 -16.00 12.72 4.40
CA SER A 145 -15.20 13.85 4.88
C SER A 145 -14.77 13.63 6.32
N ILE A 146 -13.54 14.02 6.66
CA ILE A 146 -13.00 13.86 8.00
C ILE A 146 -13.25 15.14 8.79
N LYS A 147 -14.02 14.99 9.86
CA LYS A 147 -14.26 16.10 10.80
C LYS A 147 -13.01 16.31 11.66
N VAL A 148 -12.57 17.54 11.75
CA VAL A 148 -11.46 17.97 12.61
C VAL A 148 -12.02 19.02 13.57
N GLU A 149 -11.84 18.78 14.87
CA GLU A 149 -12.17 19.79 15.88
C GLU A 149 -11.26 21.00 15.72
N LYS A 150 -11.84 22.19 15.64
CA LYS A 150 -11.09 23.45 15.64
C LYS A 150 -10.51 23.66 17.05
N LYS A 151 -9.21 23.43 17.23
CA LYS A 151 -8.52 23.91 18.42
C LYS A 151 -8.47 25.45 18.33
N ILE A 152 -9.25 26.12 19.17
CA ILE A 152 -9.15 27.57 19.38
C ILE A 152 -7.78 27.81 20.01
N ARG A 153 -6.84 28.35 19.25
CA ARG A 153 -5.57 28.85 19.82
C ARG A 153 -5.95 30.07 20.66
N LYS A 154 -5.73 30.00 21.96
CA LYS A 154 -5.79 31.21 22.79
C LYS A 154 -4.72 32.17 22.26
N PRO A 155 -5.07 33.45 21.99
CA PRO A 155 -4.05 34.43 21.66
C PRO A 155 -3.08 34.53 22.84
N TYR A 156 -1.79 34.67 22.55
CA TYR A 156 -0.81 35.04 23.55
C TYR A 156 -1.24 36.42 24.07
N THR A 157 -1.61 36.51 25.32
CA THR A 157 -1.67 37.77 26.03
C THR A 157 -0.29 38.07 26.53
N ASP A 158 0.28 39.18 26.04
CA ASP A 158 1.50 39.79 26.58
C ASP A 158 1.28 40.20 28.07
#